data_4281a1c6e9d2693ae54835019e0cf09a
#
_entry.id   4281a1c6e9d2693ae54835019e0cf09a
#
_cell.length_a   1.000
_cell.length_b   1.000
_cell.length_c   1.000
_cell.angle_alpha   90.00
_cell.angle_beta   90.00
_cell.angle_gamma   90.00
#
_symmetry.space_group_name_H-M   'P 1'
#
loop_
_entity.id
_entity.type
_entity.pdbx_description
1 polymer ?
#
loop_
_entity_poly.entity_id
_entity_poly.type
_entity_poly.pdbx_seq_one_letter_code
_entity_poly.pdbx_strand_id
1 'polypeptide(L)'
;NGGVILPALHYGRDALVGIALFLSHLAKEKISVSTLKERYASYVMDKKKIELSPSWDADALLVAVAKTFANERVTTIDGVKIDFDHSWIHLRKSNTEPIIRLYGEAKTQDKMNDKINKIEAAIAAFVASA
;
A
#
# COMPACT_ATOMS: atom_id res chain seq x y z
N ASN A 1 -0.56 -8.36 -0.34
CA ASN A 1 -0.59 -9.37 0.72
C ASN A 1 -0.39 -10.80 0.23
N GLY A 2 0.01 -11.03 -1.01
CA GLY A 2 0.41 -12.33 -1.54
C GLY A 2 -0.71 -13.36 -1.74
N GLY A 3 -1.97 -12.96 -1.68
CA GLY A 3 -3.08 -13.84 -2.02
C GLY A 3 -3.33 -13.90 -3.53
N VAL A 4 -3.48 -15.11 -4.07
CA VAL A 4 -3.85 -15.32 -5.47
C VAL A 4 -5.32 -15.68 -5.56
N ILE A 5 -6.03 -15.03 -6.49
CA ILE A 5 -7.42 -15.34 -6.86
C ILE A 5 -7.43 -15.65 -8.36
N LEU A 6 -7.92 -16.80 -8.73
CA LEU A 6 -8.13 -17.21 -10.12
C LEU A 6 -9.64 -17.31 -10.39
N PRO A 7 -10.29 -16.29 -10.97
CA PRO A 7 -11.74 -16.27 -11.17
C PRO A 7 -12.26 -17.44 -11.99
N ALA A 8 -11.44 -17.97 -12.93
CA ALA A 8 -11.80 -19.14 -13.73
C ALA A 8 -11.98 -20.43 -12.89
N LEU A 9 -11.44 -20.45 -11.65
CA LEU A 9 -11.62 -21.56 -10.71
C LEU A 9 -12.65 -21.18 -9.62
N HIS A 10 -12.35 -20.11 -8.86
CA HIS A 10 -13.26 -19.53 -7.85
C HIS A 10 -12.73 -18.15 -7.36
N TYR A 11 -13.59 -17.38 -6.68
CA TYR A 11 -13.24 -16.02 -6.20
C TYR A 11 -12.59 -15.99 -4.81
N GLY A 12 -12.28 -17.14 -4.21
CA GLY A 12 -11.52 -17.22 -2.96
C GLY A 12 -10.01 -17.11 -3.19
N ARG A 13 -9.28 -16.69 -2.16
CA ARG A 13 -7.82 -16.77 -2.16
C ARG A 13 -7.40 -18.25 -2.05
N ASP A 14 -6.57 -18.71 -2.97
CA ASP A 14 -6.14 -20.10 -3.06
C ASP A 14 -4.63 -20.21 -3.21
N ALA A 15 -3.97 -20.71 -2.17
CA ALA A 15 -2.52 -20.87 -2.15
C ALA A 15 -2.06 -21.98 -3.10
N LEU A 16 -2.82 -23.09 -3.23
CA LEU A 16 -2.46 -24.20 -4.11
C LEU A 16 -2.51 -23.79 -5.56
N VAL A 17 -3.52 -23.01 -5.95
CA VAL A 17 -3.60 -22.40 -7.30
C VAL A 17 -2.41 -21.48 -7.54
N GLY A 18 -2.05 -20.64 -6.58
CA GLY A 18 -0.89 -19.77 -6.67
C GLY A 18 0.41 -20.54 -6.89
N ILE A 19 0.61 -21.64 -6.14
CA ILE A 19 1.77 -22.53 -6.29
C ILE A 19 1.76 -23.18 -7.67
N ALA A 20 0.63 -23.74 -8.10
CA ALA A 20 0.51 -24.41 -9.39
C ALA A 20 0.83 -23.47 -10.56
N LEU A 21 0.28 -22.25 -10.54
CA LEU A 21 0.56 -21.22 -11.56
C LEU A 21 2.04 -20.86 -11.59
N PHE A 22 2.64 -20.65 -10.42
CA PHE A 22 4.06 -20.28 -10.31
C PHE A 22 4.98 -21.40 -10.82
N LEU A 23 4.76 -22.64 -10.38
CA LEU A 23 5.55 -23.78 -10.84
C LEU A 23 5.38 -24.03 -12.34
N SER A 24 4.16 -23.89 -12.87
CA SER A 24 3.90 -24.00 -14.31
C SER A 24 4.65 -22.93 -15.10
N HIS A 25 4.71 -21.69 -14.57
CA HIS A 25 5.48 -20.61 -15.18
C HIS A 25 6.98 -20.93 -15.17
N LEU A 26 7.55 -21.35 -14.05
CA LEU A 26 8.97 -21.75 -13.96
C LEU A 26 9.30 -22.89 -14.92
N ALA A 27 8.44 -23.89 -15.03
CA ALA A 27 8.65 -25.03 -15.93
C ALA A 27 8.65 -24.60 -17.40
N LYS A 28 7.81 -23.65 -17.79
CA LYS A 28 7.80 -23.06 -19.14
C LYS A 28 9.04 -22.25 -19.44
N GLU A 29 9.46 -21.40 -18.48
CA GLU A 29 10.62 -20.53 -18.63
C GLU A 29 11.96 -21.30 -18.56
N LYS A 30 11.98 -22.48 -17.95
CA LYS A 30 13.17 -23.34 -17.74
C LYS A 30 14.34 -22.61 -17.07
N ILE A 31 14.03 -21.74 -16.11
CA ILE A 31 15.00 -20.96 -15.34
C ILE A 31 14.79 -21.17 -13.84
N SER A 32 15.77 -20.77 -13.04
CA SER A 32 15.67 -20.78 -11.58
C SER A 32 14.76 -19.66 -11.06
N VAL A 33 14.26 -19.82 -9.83
CA VAL A 33 13.47 -18.77 -9.14
C VAL A 33 14.26 -17.48 -9.00
N SER A 34 15.56 -17.56 -8.69
CA SER A 34 16.45 -16.40 -8.58
C SER A 34 16.56 -15.64 -9.90
N THR A 35 16.79 -16.36 -11.00
CA THR A 35 16.84 -15.76 -12.34
C THR A 35 15.51 -15.16 -12.77
N LEU A 36 14.38 -15.80 -12.41
CA LEU A 36 13.07 -15.23 -12.66
C LEU A 36 12.85 -13.93 -11.87
N LYS A 37 13.25 -13.90 -10.59
CA LYS A 37 13.15 -12.71 -9.73
C LYS A 37 13.93 -11.52 -10.30
N GLU A 38 15.11 -11.75 -10.89
CA GLU A 38 15.95 -10.69 -11.49
C GLU A 38 15.28 -10.01 -12.70
N ARG A 39 14.29 -10.66 -13.33
CA ARG A 39 13.52 -10.07 -14.45
C ARG A 39 12.45 -9.07 -13.98
N TYR A 40 12.10 -9.07 -12.70
CA TYR A 40 11.09 -8.16 -12.15
C TYR A 40 11.75 -6.90 -11.59
N ALA A 41 11.07 -5.78 -11.80
CA ALA A 41 11.50 -4.53 -11.17
C ALA A 41 11.47 -4.66 -9.64
N SER A 42 12.54 -4.21 -8.99
CA SER A 42 12.59 -4.14 -7.54
C SER A 42 11.88 -2.89 -7.04
N TYR A 43 11.06 -3.05 -6.01
CA TYR A 43 10.40 -1.97 -5.29
C TYR A 43 10.64 -2.13 -3.79
N VAL A 44 10.64 -1.00 -3.10
CA VAL A 44 10.67 -0.94 -1.64
C VAL A 44 9.24 -0.74 -1.15
N MET A 45 8.79 -1.63 -0.27
CA MET A 45 7.50 -1.50 0.40
C MET A 45 7.73 -1.14 1.87
N ASP A 46 6.98 -0.17 2.37
CA ASP A 46 6.96 0.20 3.78
C ASP A 46 5.56 0.05 4.37
N LYS A 47 5.52 -0.27 5.67
CA LYS A 47 4.29 -0.48 6.44
C LYS A 47 4.46 0.18 7.80
N LYS A 48 3.65 1.20 8.06
CA LYS A 48 3.65 1.90 9.35
C LYS A 48 2.29 1.84 10.02
N LYS A 49 2.29 1.99 11.34
CA LYS A 49 1.11 2.25 12.15
C LYS A 49 1.19 3.69 12.65
N ILE A 50 0.12 4.43 12.48
CA ILE A 50 -0.05 5.78 13.02
C ILE A 50 -1.08 5.66 14.14
N GLU A 51 -0.65 5.84 15.36
CA GLU A 51 -1.53 5.79 16.53
C GLU A 51 -2.41 7.03 16.57
N LEU A 52 -3.69 6.81 16.84
CA LEU A 52 -4.68 7.86 16.94
C LEU A 52 -4.86 8.26 18.41
N SER A 53 -4.76 9.56 18.69
CA SER A 53 -5.24 10.09 19.95
C SER A 53 -6.77 9.94 20.05
N PRO A 54 -7.32 9.66 21.25
CA PRO A 54 -8.78 9.63 21.42
C PRO A 54 -9.51 10.91 21.01
N SER A 55 -8.79 12.03 20.95
CA SER A 55 -9.33 13.33 20.50
C SER A 55 -9.36 13.49 18.99
N TRP A 56 -8.75 12.58 18.20
CA TRP A 56 -8.66 12.74 16.76
C TRP A 56 -9.78 11.98 16.04
N ASP A 57 -10.49 12.69 15.17
CA ASP A 57 -11.40 12.07 14.22
C ASP A 57 -10.59 11.48 13.04
N ALA A 58 -10.48 10.16 12.98
CA ALA A 58 -9.74 9.46 11.94
C ALA A 58 -10.31 9.70 10.54
N ASP A 59 -11.63 9.86 10.42
CA ASP A 59 -12.27 10.05 9.12
C ASP A 59 -12.02 11.49 8.63
N ALA A 60 -12.10 12.47 9.52
CA ALA A 60 -11.74 13.87 9.22
C ALA A 60 -10.25 14.00 8.86
N LEU A 61 -9.35 13.28 9.55
CA LEU A 61 -7.93 13.24 9.24
C LEU A 61 -7.69 12.70 7.82
N LEU A 62 -8.31 11.57 7.46
CA LEU A 62 -8.18 10.99 6.13
C LEU A 62 -8.69 11.95 5.04
N VAL A 63 -9.80 12.63 5.28
CA VAL A 63 -10.33 13.67 4.37
C VAL A 63 -9.35 14.83 4.22
N ALA A 64 -8.74 15.29 5.30
CA ALA A 64 -7.74 16.36 5.27
C ALA A 64 -6.49 15.96 4.47
N VAL A 65 -6.00 14.73 4.68
CA VAL A 65 -4.88 14.20 3.88
C VAL A 65 -5.27 14.13 2.39
N ALA A 66 -6.44 13.60 2.05
CA ALA A 66 -6.89 13.53 0.66
C ALA A 66 -6.94 14.93 0.00
N LYS A 67 -7.39 15.95 0.72
CA LYS A 67 -7.41 17.34 0.24
C LYS A 67 -6.00 17.90 0.02
N THR A 68 -5.05 17.62 0.92
CA THR A 68 -3.66 18.07 0.78
C THR A 68 -3.01 17.55 -0.49
N PHE A 69 -3.38 16.35 -0.92
CA PHE A 69 -2.84 15.71 -2.13
C PHE A 69 -3.81 15.73 -3.32
N ALA A 70 -4.74 16.69 -3.38
CA ALA A 70 -5.75 16.78 -4.43
C ALA A 70 -5.16 16.95 -5.85
N ASN A 71 -3.91 17.39 -5.98
CA ASN A 71 -3.19 17.47 -7.26
C ASN A 71 -2.62 16.13 -7.75
N GLU A 72 -2.63 15.12 -6.89
CA GLU A 72 -2.24 13.74 -7.22
C GLU A 72 -3.48 12.91 -7.54
N ARG A 73 -3.28 11.69 -8.03
CA ARG A 73 -4.41 10.77 -8.24
C ARG A 73 -4.82 10.15 -6.90
N VAL A 74 -5.91 10.64 -6.32
CA VAL A 74 -6.45 10.16 -5.04
C VAL A 74 -7.65 9.26 -5.27
N THR A 75 -7.69 8.12 -4.54
CA THR A 75 -8.80 7.18 -4.50
C THR A 75 -9.25 6.99 -3.05
N THR A 76 -10.56 7.07 -2.80
CA THR A 76 -11.17 7.04 -1.46
C THR A 76 -12.15 5.87 -1.26
N ILE A 77 -12.03 4.80 -2.04
CA ILE A 77 -12.93 3.62 -1.96
C ILE A 77 -12.75 2.86 -0.64
N ASP A 78 -11.50 2.73 -0.16
CA ASP A 78 -11.17 2.05 1.11
C ASP A 78 -10.02 2.83 1.77
N GLY A 79 -10.37 3.81 2.62
CA GLY A 79 -9.40 4.76 3.14
C GLY A 79 -8.97 5.78 2.07
N VAL A 80 -7.70 6.18 2.08
CA VAL A 80 -7.13 7.15 1.14
C VAL A 80 -5.89 6.56 0.48
N LYS A 81 -5.96 6.33 -0.81
CA LYS A 81 -4.81 5.93 -1.63
C LYS A 81 -4.39 7.09 -2.52
N ILE A 82 -3.12 7.42 -2.48
CA ILE A 82 -2.49 8.49 -3.26
C ILE A 82 -1.48 7.84 -4.20
N ASP A 83 -1.71 7.92 -5.49
CA ASP A 83 -0.78 7.46 -6.51
C ASP A 83 0.06 8.64 -7.00
N PHE A 84 1.36 8.56 -6.79
CA PHE A 84 2.37 9.46 -7.32
C PHE A 84 3.03 8.87 -8.55
N ASP A 85 3.88 9.63 -9.21
CA ASP A 85 4.71 9.09 -10.29
C ASP A 85 5.67 8.02 -9.74
N HIS A 86 5.51 6.77 -10.18
CA HIS A 86 6.29 5.59 -9.77
C HIS A 86 6.28 5.23 -8.29
N SER A 87 5.26 5.66 -7.53
CA SER A 87 5.08 5.29 -6.12
C SER A 87 3.62 5.46 -5.70
N TRP A 88 3.25 4.87 -4.59
CA TRP A 88 1.92 5.09 -4.01
C TRP A 88 1.98 4.98 -2.48
N ILE A 89 1.03 5.62 -1.81
CA ILE A 89 0.74 5.45 -0.39
C ILE A 89 -0.75 5.19 -0.20
N HIS A 90 -1.07 4.30 0.72
CA HIS A 90 -2.43 3.98 1.12
C HIS A 90 -2.56 4.08 2.64
N LEU A 91 -3.48 4.91 3.07
CA LEU A 91 -3.87 5.12 4.46
C LEU A 91 -5.24 4.48 4.71
N ARG A 92 -5.30 3.61 5.69
CA ARG A 92 -6.53 2.89 6.03
C ARG A 92 -6.74 2.82 7.53
N LYS A 93 -7.91 3.23 7.99
CA LYS A 93 -8.34 3.08 9.37
C LYS A 93 -8.44 1.60 9.74
N SER A 94 -7.95 1.23 10.93
CA SER A 94 -8.14 -0.12 11.46
C SER A 94 -9.54 -0.23 12.08
N ASN A 95 -10.20 -1.38 11.88
CA ASN A 95 -11.49 -1.65 12.48
C ASN A 95 -11.38 -2.21 13.91
N THR A 96 -10.18 -2.60 14.34
CA THR A 96 -9.95 -3.32 15.61
C THR A 96 -8.97 -2.60 16.55
N GLU A 97 -8.23 -1.63 16.05
CA GLU A 97 -7.22 -0.88 16.81
C GLU A 97 -7.39 0.62 16.54
N PRO A 98 -7.10 1.52 17.50
CA PRO A 98 -7.15 2.96 17.28
C PRO A 98 -5.93 3.45 16.48
N ILE A 99 -5.77 2.95 15.26
CA ILE A 99 -4.65 3.27 14.36
C ILE A 99 -5.10 3.52 12.94
N ILE A 100 -4.31 4.28 12.20
CA ILE A 100 -4.31 4.28 10.74
C ILE A 100 -3.11 3.45 10.27
N ARG A 101 -3.36 2.49 9.40
CA ARG A 101 -2.31 1.72 8.73
C ARG A 101 -1.89 2.47 7.48
N LEU A 102 -0.59 2.73 7.38
CA LEU A 102 0.05 3.28 6.19
C LEU A 102 0.80 2.17 5.48
N TYR A 103 0.50 1.98 4.22
CA TYR A 103 1.26 1.13 3.31
C TYR A 103 1.75 1.99 2.16
N GLY A 104 2.95 1.72 1.68
CA GLY A 104 3.48 2.43 0.53
C GLY A 104 4.48 1.60 -0.24
N GLU A 105 4.68 1.96 -1.50
CA GLU A 105 5.65 1.34 -2.39
C GLU A 105 6.30 2.40 -3.28
N ALA A 106 7.62 2.31 -3.43
CA ALA A 106 8.42 3.19 -4.28
C ALA A 106 9.62 2.43 -4.86
N LYS A 107 10.28 3.02 -5.87
CA LYS A 107 11.48 2.40 -6.49
C LYS A 107 12.69 2.35 -5.57
N THR A 108 12.81 3.29 -4.62
CA THR A 108 13.95 3.39 -3.69
C THR A 108 13.48 3.77 -2.30
N GLN A 109 14.31 3.45 -1.28
CA GLN A 109 14.02 3.82 0.10
C GLN A 109 13.91 5.35 0.28
N ASP A 110 14.76 6.13 -0.38
CA ASP A 110 14.74 7.59 -0.28
C ASP A 110 13.42 8.16 -0.82
N LYS A 111 12.94 7.64 -1.95
CA LYS A 111 11.63 8.02 -2.51
C LYS A 111 10.49 7.62 -1.59
N MET A 112 10.59 6.46 -0.94
CA MET A 112 9.59 6.00 0.03
C MET A 112 9.57 6.93 1.25
N ASN A 113 10.73 7.24 1.81
CA ASN A 113 10.88 8.16 2.94
C ASN A 113 10.35 9.56 2.62
N ASP A 114 10.65 10.12 1.43
CA ASP A 114 10.09 11.41 0.97
C ASP A 114 8.55 11.41 1.01
N LYS A 115 7.93 10.35 0.49
CA LYS A 115 6.46 10.25 0.47
C LYS A 115 5.88 10.10 1.88
N ILE A 116 6.49 9.26 2.72
CA ILE A 116 6.07 9.10 4.12
C ILE A 116 6.16 10.43 4.86
N ASN A 117 7.28 11.15 4.75
CA ASN A 117 7.48 12.43 5.42
C ASN A 117 6.41 13.46 5.00
N LYS A 118 6.02 13.50 3.72
CA LYS A 118 4.95 14.37 3.23
C LYS A 118 3.59 14.02 3.85
N ILE A 119 3.28 12.73 4.00
CA ILE A 119 2.06 12.29 4.67
C ILE A 119 2.09 12.64 6.16
N GLU A 120 3.20 12.38 6.84
CA GLU A 120 3.36 12.70 8.27
C GLU A 120 3.24 14.22 8.50
N ALA A 121 3.78 15.05 7.62
CA ALA A 121 3.60 16.50 7.67
C ALA A 121 2.12 16.93 7.48
N ALA A 122 1.40 16.32 6.57
CA ALA A 122 -0.03 16.58 6.38
C ALA A 122 -0.87 16.19 7.61
N ILE A 123 -0.53 15.06 8.24
CA ILE A 123 -1.15 14.62 9.50
C ILE A 123 -0.84 15.61 10.63
N ALA A 124 0.42 16.02 10.77
CA ALA A 124 0.83 16.98 11.79
C ALA A 124 0.11 18.33 11.62
N ALA A 125 -0.07 18.81 10.38
CA ALA A 125 -0.83 20.02 10.10
C ALA A 125 -2.31 19.92 10.50
N PHE A 126 -2.94 18.77 10.25
CA PHE A 126 -4.31 18.49 10.71
C PHE A 126 -4.40 18.53 12.22
N VAL A 127 -3.49 17.84 12.92
CA VAL A 127 -3.48 17.80 14.39
C VAL A 127 -3.27 19.17 15.01
N ALA A 128 -2.43 20.02 14.40
CA ALA A 128 -2.19 21.38 14.89
C ALA A 128 -3.38 22.33 14.68
N SER A 129 -4.34 21.96 13.81
CA SER A 129 -5.53 22.75 13.51
C SER A 129 -6.81 22.26 14.21
N ALA A 130 -6.74 21.10 14.86
CA ALA A 130 -7.86 20.46 15.57
C ALA A 130 -7.88 20.86 17.05
#